data_6f32ef8edcacea730752b32d8d6ae14e
#
_entry.id   6f32ef8edcacea730752b32d8d6ae14e
#
_cell.length_a   1.000
_cell.length_b   1.000
_cell.length_c   1.000
_cell.angle_alpha   90.00
_cell.angle_beta   90.00
_cell.angle_gamma   90.00
#
_symmetry.space_group_name_H-M   'P 1'
#
loop_
_entity.id
_entity.type
_entity.pdbx_description
1 polymer ?
#
loop_
_entity_poly.entity_id
_entity_poly.type
_entity_poly.pdbx_seq_one_letter_code
_entity_poly.pdbx_strand_id
1 'polypeptide(L)'
;MTNLAYHLPTFIPAWRIVTEKRDRDGDFALPASLMRRMVCVKLQTIMWKQEFLMATMLDVSLRAGVSKATVSRVLNGTGQVKESTRQQVFTAMEELGYRPNFLARSLANQTSNSIGLVVSTFDGFYFGRLLQQASRQTETHGKQLIVTDGHDAPEQEEQAVQMLADRKCDAIVLYTRYMSEKTIMKLINSVQTPLVIINREVSQAADRCVFFEQQDAAFKAVDYLISQGHREIACMTVPIHTPTGKARLMGYRKALEKHGIRLDERRIKYGDAGMTRGYELCRELIAEKVPFTALFACNDDMALGASKALHQAGLKIPQDISLFGFDDAPSAKWLEPALSSVYLPIDNMIVTAIDQAIRLAKNQPVEAIPPFTGTLVLRDSVTTGPYFNQKSSSASSS
;
A
#
# COMPACT_ATOMS: atom_id res chain seq x y z
N MET A 1 1.62 -18.54 34.03
CA MET A 1 1.32 -19.90 34.51
C MET A 1 -0.11 -20.22 34.12
N THR A 2 -0.29 -21.07 33.16
CA THR A 2 -1.29 -22.14 32.98
C THR A 2 -1.28 -22.57 31.52
N ASN A 3 -0.62 -23.70 31.29
CA ASN A 3 -0.60 -24.46 30.05
C ASN A 3 -1.98 -25.08 29.81
N LEU A 4 -2.57 -24.79 28.64
CA LEU A 4 -3.67 -25.62 28.09
C LEU A 4 -3.06 -26.44 26.94
N ALA A 5 -2.73 -27.69 27.29
CA ALA A 5 -2.36 -28.72 26.32
C ALA A 5 -3.63 -29.26 25.68
N TYR A 6 -3.77 -29.08 24.36
CA TYR A 6 -4.81 -29.78 23.58
C TYR A 6 -4.39 -31.22 23.36
N HIS A 7 -5.10 -32.15 24.00
CA HIS A 7 -5.02 -33.57 23.72
C HIS A 7 -5.67 -33.87 22.36
N LEU A 8 -4.87 -34.23 21.38
CA LEU A 8 -5.32 -34.93 20.16
C LEU A 8 -5.55 -36.39 20.49
N PRO A 9 -6.71 -37.00 20.15
CA PRO A 9 -6.90 -38.44 20.30
C PRO A 9 -6.03 -39.18 19.27
N THR A 10 -5.16 -40.03 19.75
CA THR A 10 -4.35 -40.97 18.97
C THR A 10 -5.24 -41.92 18.19
N PHE A 11 -5.20 -41.85 16.87
CA PHE A 11 -5.85 -42.81 15.97
C PHE A 11 -5.11 -44.14 16.07
N ILE A 12 -5.73 -45.15 16.72
CA ILE A 12 -5.29 -46.54 16.67
C ILE A 12 -5.92 -47.16 15.42
N PRO A 13 -5.14 -47.66 14.44
CA PRO A 13 -5.70 -48.26 13.23
C PRO A 13 -6.43 -49.57 13.58
N ALA A 14 -7.66 -49.68 13.13
CA ALA A 14 -8.63 -50.74 13.45
C ALA A 14 -8.27 -52.19 13.02
N TRP A 15 -7.10 -52.40 12.41
CA TRP A 15 -6.66 -53.74 11.96
C TRP A 15 -5.86 -54.53 13.00
N ARG A 16 -5.57 -53.98 14.16
CA ARG A 16 -4.77 -54.65 15.21
C ARG A 16 -5.55 -55.37 16.28
N ILE A 17 -6.90 -55.50 16.15
CA ILE A 17 -7.78 -56.19 17.13
C ILE A 17 -8.50 -57.39 16.46
N VAL A 18 -7.86 -58.08 15.56
CA VAL A 18 -8.39 -59.35 15.06
C VAL A 18 -7.30 -60.40 15.24
N THR A 19 -7.13 -60.86 16.49
CA THR A 19 -6.56 -62.14 16.75
C THR A 19 -7.41 -62.83 17.86
N GLU A 20 -7.89 -64.00 17.46
CA GLU A 20 -8.41 -65.10 18.30
C GLU A 20 -9.88 -65.09 18.78
N LYS A 21 -10.69 -65.69 17.95
CA LYS A 21 -11.47 -66.89 18.36
C LYS A 21 -12.06 -67.51 17.10
N ARG A 22 -11.58 -68.71 16.75
CA ARG A 22 -12.25 -69.59 15.78
C ARG A 22 -13.27 -70.42 16.53
N ASP A 23 -14.49 -70.38 16.05
CA ASP A 23 -15.48 -71.39 16.42
C ASP A 23 -15.25 -72.74 15.65
N ARG A 24 -15.77 -73.84 16.18
CA ARG A 24 -15.48 -75.18 15.71
C ARG A 24 -15.96 -75.54 14.30
N ASP A 25 -16.71 -74.63 13.64
CA ASP A 25 -17.33 -74.92 12.35
C ASP A 25 -16.82 -73.99 11.21
N GLY A 26 -15.77 -73.18 11.42
CA GLY A 26 -15.05 -72.49 10.34
C GLY A 26 -15.70 -71.24 9.77
N ASP A 27 -16.87 -70.85 10.20
CA ASP A 27 -17.54 -69.64 9.69
C ASP A 27 -17.28 -68.42 10.57
N PHE A 28 -16.97 -67.30 9.88
CA PHE A 28 -16.70 -65.97 10.46
C PHE A 28 -18.03 -65.26 10.73
N ALA A 29 -18.63 -65.45 11.90
CA ALA A 29 -19.72 -64.64 12.38
C ALA A 29 -19.22 -63.48 13.26
N LEU A 30 -19.23 -62.26 12.75
CA LEU A 30 -18.96 -61.08 13.54
C LEU A 30 -20.07 -60.85 14.57
N PRO A 31 -19.76 -60.53 15.84
CA PRO A 31 -20.76 -60.24 16.87
C PRO A 31 -21.68 -59.09 16.41
N ALA A 32 -23.00 -59.26 16.65
CA ALA A 32 -24.01 -58.26 16.28
C ALA A 32 -23.71 -56.84 16.80
N SER A 33 -23.01 -56.75 17.94
CA SER A 33 -22.52 -55.48 18.50
C SER A 33 -21.43 -54.81 17.64
N LEU A 34 -20.56 -55.59 16.99
CA LEU A 34 -19.53 -55.09 16.09
C LEU A 34 -20.12 -54.63 14.73
N MET A 35 -21.10 -55.40 14.21
CA MET A 35 -21.85 -55.02 13.03
C MET A 35 -22.60 -53.70 13.21
N ARG A 36 -23.27 -53.51 14.36
CA ARG A 36 -23.94 -52.23 14.67
C ARG A 36 -22.95 -51.07 14.76
N ARG A 37 -21.76 -51.27 15.34
CA ARG A 37 -20.71 -50.24 15.39
C ARG A 37 -20.15 -49.93 14.02
N MET A 38 -19.90 -50.91 13.16
CA MET A 38 -19.44 -50.71 11.78
C MET A 38 -20.47 -49.99 10.92
N VAL A 39 -21.76 -50.31 11.09
CA VAL A 39 -22.85 -49.60 10.39
C VAL A 39 -22.97 -48.17 10.90
N CYS A 40 -22.84 -47.93 12.21
CA CYS A 40 -22.87 -46.59 12.77
C CYS A 40 -21.68 -45.75 12.30
N VAL A 41 -20.46 -46.33 12.25
CA VAL A 41 -19.26 -45.62 11.73
C VAL A 41 -19.38 -45.37 10.23
N LYS A 42 -19.90 -46.32 9.44
CA LYS A 42 -20.17 -46.08 8.00
C LYS A 42 -21.24 -45.01 7.79
N LEU A 43 -22.32 -45.02 8.57
CA LEU A 43 -23.34 -43.97 8.48
C LEU A 43 -22.80 -42.59 8.93
N GLN A 44 -22.02 -42.52 9.99
CA GLN A 44 -21.33 -41.30 10.38
C GLN A 44 -20.36 -40.83 9.32
N THR A 45 -19.57 -41.71 8.73
CA THR A 45 -18.61 -41.33 7.63
C THR A 45 -19.35 -40.88 6.39
N ILE A 46 -20.53 -41.42 6.08
CA ILE A 46 -21.39 -41.01 4.98
C ILE A 46 -22.04 -39.66 5.30
N MET A 47 -22.50 -39.42 6.51
CA MET A 47 -23.02 -38.13 6.96
C MET A 47 -21.94 -37.07 6.97
N TRP A 48 -20.73 -37.35 7.46
CA TRP A 48 -19.60 -36.44 7.41
C TRP A 48 -19.13 -36.11 5.96
N LYS A 49 -19.23 -37.08 5.05
CA LYS A 49 -18.96 -36.84 3.63
C LYS A 49 -20.03 -35.96 2.94
N GLN A 50 -21.27 -36.01 3.42
CA GLN A 50 -22.36 -35.18 2.90
C GLN A 50 -22.29 -33.73 3.41
N GLU A 51 -21.76 -33.49 4.61
CA GLU A 51 -21.57 -32.13 5.16
C GLU A 51 -20.40 -31.36 4.52
N PHE A 52 -19.50 -32.04 3.82
CA PHE A 52 -18.33 -31.40 3.15
C PHE A 52 -18.44 -31.33 1.60
N LEU A 53 -19.55 -31.76 1.01
CA LEU A 53 -19.78 -31.56 -0.41
C LEU A 53 -20.28 -30.12 -0.64
N MET A 54 -19.32 -29.22 -0.91
CA MET A 54 -19.67 -27.86 -1.34
C MET A 54 -20.59 -27.93 -2.54
N ALA A 55 -21.76 -27.28 -2.43
CA ALA A 55 -22.73 -27.21 -3.54
C ALA A 55 -22.04 -26.73 -4.81
N THR A 56 -22.41 -27.27 -5.94
CA THR A 56 -21.86 -26.94 -7.27
C THR A 56 -22.85 -26.11 -8.09
N MET A 57 -22.37 -25.51 -9.16
CA MET A 57 -23.24 -24.81 -10.12
C MET A 57 -24.29 -25.76 -10.73
N LEU A 58 -24.02 -27.08 -10.80
CA LEU A 58 -24.98 -28.07 -11.25
C LEU A 58 -26.13 -28.21 -10.25
N ASP A 59 -25.82 -28.26 -8.95
CA ASP A 59 -26.83 -28.38 -7.90
C ASP A 59 -27.75 -27.14 -7.90
N VAL A 60 -27.18 -25.94 -8.07
CA VAL A 60 -27.96 -24.70 -8.23
C VAL A 60 -28.86 -24.77 -9.47
N SER A 61 -28.36 -25.28 -10.60
CA SER A 61 -29.14 -25.38 -11.83
C SER A 61 -30.35 -26.36 -11.69
N LEU A 62 -30.11 -27.49 -11.02
CA LEU A 62 -31.16 -28.48 -10.71
C LEU A 62 -32.19 -27.89 -9.73
N ARG A 63 -31.73 -27.22 -8.66
CA ARG A 63 -32.61 -26.65 -7.62
C ARG A 63 -33.46 -25.49 -8.16
N ALA A 64 -32.89 -24.63 -9.03
CA ALA A 64 -33.57 -23.52 -9.67
C ALA A 64 -34.40 -23.91 -10.89
N GLY A 65 -34.34 -25.16 -11.37
CA GLY A 65 -35.07 -25.61 -12.55
C GLY A 65 -34.62 -24.96 -13.87
N VAL A 66 -33.35 -24.55 -13.96
CA VAL A 66 -32.78 -23.86 -15.14
C VAL A 66 -31.50 -24.52 -15.62
N SER A 67 -31.04 -24.18 -16.82
CA SER A 67 -29.78 -24.71 -17.34
C SER A 67 -28.56 -24.13 -16.63
N LYS A 68 -27.42 -24.86 -16.60
CA LYS A 68 -26.12 -24.32 -16.14
C LYS A 68 -25.76 -23.02 -16.85
N ALA A 69 -26.05 -22.90 -18.13
CA ALA A 69 -25.81 -21.70 -18.93
C ALA A 69 -26.64 -20.51 -18.40
N THR A 70 -27.88 -20.76 -17.95
CA THR A 70 -28.74 -19.73 -17.34
C THR A 70 -28.17 -19.29 -15.98
N VAL A 71 -27.75 -20.22 -15.13
CA VAL A 71 -27.08 -19.89 -13.85
C VAL A 71 -25.84 -19.05 -14.11
N SER A 72 -24.99 -19.44 -15.07
CA SER A 72 -23.79 -18.69 -15.43
C SER A 72 -24.11 -17.26 -15.91
N ARG A 73 -25.17 -17.08 -16.74
CA ARG A 73 -25.61 -15.75 -17.20
C ARG A 73 -26.10 -14.89 -16.03
N VAL A 74 -26.85 -15.45 -15.10
CA VAL A 74 -27.31 -14.75 -13.89
C VAL A 74 -26.13 -14.29 -13.05
N LEU A 75 -25.15 -15.18 -12.81
CA LEU A 75 -23.95 -14.88 -12.01
C LEU A 75 -23.03 -13.84 -12.64
N ASN A 76 -22.95 -13.85 -13.97
CA ASN A 76 -22.08 -12.92 -14.71
C ASN A 76 -22.79 -11.63 -15.14
N GLY A 77 -24.09 -11.50 -14.87
CA GLY A 77 -24.88 -10.34 -15.33
C GLY A 77 -24.98 -10.23 -16.86
N THR A 78 -24.71 -11.32 -17.59
CA THR A 78 -24.67 -11.32 -19.06
C THR A 78 -25.96 -11.89 -19.66
N GLY A 79 -26.40 -11.31 -20.79
CA GLY A 79 -27.60 -11.75 -21.50
C GLY A 79 -28.91 -11.30 -20.84
N GLN A 80 -30.01 -11.41 -21.62
CA GLN A 80 -31.35 -11.10 -21.12
C GLN A 80 -31.88 -12.29 -20.31
N VAL A 81 -31.88 -12.20 -18.99
CA VAL A 81 -32.52 -13.16 -18.09
C VAL A 81 -33.67 -12.46 -17.39
N LYS A 82 -34.86 -13.08 -17.43
CA LYS A 82 -36.06 -12.56 -16.75
C LYS A 82 -35.79 -12.41 -15.27
N GLU A 83 -36.28 -11.34 -14.62
CA GLU A 83 -36.05 -11.08 -13.21
C GLU A 83 -36.55 -12.23 -12.30
N SER A 84 -37.68 -12.83 -12.64
CA SER A 84 -38.20 -14.02 -11.95
C SER A 84 -37.20 -15.19 -11.95
N THR A 85 -36.55 -15.44 -13.10
CA THR A 85 -35.52 -16.50 -13.21
C THR A 85 -34.25 -16.13 -12.44
N ARG A 86 -33.87 -14.85 -12.43
CA ARG A 86 -32.74 -14.36 -11.63
C ARG A 86 -32.99 -14.61 -10.13
N GLN A 87 -34.19 -14.26 -9.67
CA GLN A 87 -34.57 -14.49 -8.27
C GLN A 87 -34.58 -15.98 -7.89
N GLN A 88 -35.11 -16.85 -8.77
CA GLN A 88 -35.08 -18.30 -8.57
C GLN A 88 -33.66 -18.84 -8.38
N VAL A 89 -32.70 -18.36 -9.19
CA VAL A 89 -31.29 -18.76 -9.07
C VAL A 89 -30.69 -18.31 -7.76
N PHE A 90 -30.90 -17.04 -7.34
CA PHE A 90 -30.38 -16.54 -6.07
C PHE A 90 -30.98 -17.26 -4.87
N THR A 91 -32.29 -17.54 -4.87
CA THR A 91 -32.94 -18.34 -3.81
C THR A 91 -32.33 -19.74 -3.74
N ALA A 92 -32.15 -20.41 -4.88
CA ALA A 92 -31.53 -21.73 -4.90
C ALA A 92 -30.07 -21.72 -4.37
N MET A 93 -29.32 -20.64 -4.67
CA MET A 93 -27.96 -20.47 -4.12
C MET A 93 -27.95 -20.30 -2.60
N GLU A 94 -28.86 -19.50 -2.07
CA GLU A 94 -28.99 -19.31 -0.60
C GLU A 94 -29.38 -20.61 0.10
N GLU A 95 -30.37 -21.34 -0.42
CA GLU A 95 -30.82 -22.60 0.14
C GLU A 95 -29.74 -23.71 0.16
N LEU A 96 -28.87 -23.71 -0.88
CA LEU A 96 -27.77 -24.66 -1.01
C LEU A 96 -26.47 -24.20 -0.34
N GLY A 97 -26.43 -22.97 0.16
CA GLY A 97 -25.19 -22.36 0.64
C GLY A 97 -24.13 -22.23 -0.47
N TYR A 98 -24.57 -22.21 -1.75
CA TYR A 98 -23.66 -22.12 -2.89
C TYR A 98 -23.04 -20.75 -2.97
N ARG A 99 -21.72 -20.70 -2.92
CA ARG A 99 -20.94 -19.50 -3.25
C ARG A 99 -20.20 -19.71 -4.56
N PRO A 100 -20.33 -18.79 -5.53
CA PRO A 100 -19.60 -18.90 -6.77
C PRO A 100 -18.11 -19.06 -6.52
N ASN A 101 -17.49 -20.09 -7.09
CA ASN A 101 -16.05 -20.27 -6.98
C ASN A 101 -15.36 -19.18 -7.81
N PHE A 102 -14.74 -18.23 -7.11
CA PHE A 102 -14.07 -17.09 -7.70
C PHE A 102 -12.93 -17.53 -8.64
N LEU A 103 -12.17 -18.56 -8.25
CA LEU A 103 -11.07 -19.09 -9.05
C LEU A 103 -11.56 -19.73 -10.36
N ALA A 104 -12.66 -20.51 -10.31
CA ALA A 104 -13.24 -21.11 -11.51
C ALA A 104 -13.78 -20.04 -12.46
N ARG A 105 -14.34 -18.93 -11.92
CA ARG A 105 -14.83 -17.81 -12.72
C ARG A 105 -13.68 -17.01 -13.33
N SER A 106 -12.62 -16.78 -12.59
CA SER A 106 -11.41 -16.10 -13.07
C SER A 106 -10.75 -16.88 -14.22
N LEU A 107 -10.69 -18.20 -14.11
CA LEU A 107 -10.18 -19.06 -15.17
C LEU A 107 -11.06 -19.02 -16.44
N ALA A 108 -12.38 -19.01 -16.28
CA ALA A 108 -13.32 -18.96 -17.41
C ALA A 108 -13.31 -17.60 -18.12
N ASN A 109 -13.14 -16.51 -17.39
CA ASN A 109 -13.17 -15.14 -17.91
C ASN A 109 -11.76 -14.59 -18.23
N GLN A 110 -10.71 -15.33 -17.93
CA GLN A 110 -9.30 -14.89 -18.05
C GLN A 110 -8.97 -13.60 -17.29
N THR A 111 -9.77 -13.24 -16.28
CA THR A 111 -9.56 -12.06 -15.42
C THR A 111 -9.72 -12.48 -13.97
N SER A 112 -8.82 -12.03 -13.10
CA SER A 112 -8.94 -12.26 -11.67
C SER A 112 -9.89 -11.25 -10.99
N ASN A 113 -10.31 -10.24 -11.73
CA ASN A 113 -11.05 -9.10 -11.21
C ASN A 113 -10.36 -8.41 -10.03
N SER A 114 -9.03 -8.39 -10.07
CA SER A 114 -8.20 -7.78 -9.03
C SER A 114 -7.11 -6.90 -9.60
N ILE A 115 -6.75 -5.86 -8.84
CA ILE A 115 -5.59 -5.00 -9.08
C ILE A 115 -4.57 -5.32 -8.00
N GLY A 116 -3.34 -5.58 -8.41
CA GLY A 116 -2.21 -5.72 -7.51
C GLY A 116 -1.62 -4.36 -7.16
N LEU A 117 -1.24 -4.17 -5.90
CA LEU A 117 -0.48 -3.01 -5.45
C LEU A 117 0.72 -3.47 -4.64
N VAL A 118 1.91 -3.15 -5.13
CA VAL A 118 3.15 -3.32 -4.37
C VAL A 118 3.51 -1.97 -3.78
N VAL A 119 3.71 -1.90 -2.47
CA VAL A 119 4.22 -0.72 -1.76
C VAL A 119 5.56 -1.05 -1.12
N SER A 120 6.39 -0.04 -0.91
CA SER A 120 7.72 -0.26 -0.31
C SER A 120 7.65 -0.63 1.17
N THR A 121 6.61 -0.20 1.88
CA THR A 121 6.33 -0.54 3.29
C THR A 121 4.87 -0.28 3.63
N PHE A 122 4.38 -0.87 4.71
CA PHE A 122 3.06 -0.55 5.29
C PHE A 122 3.12 0.49 6.40
N ASP A 123 4.30 0.98 6.73
CA ASP A 123 4.49 1.93 7.83
C ASP A 123 4.27 3.39 7.39
N GLY A 124 3.80 4.21 8.35
CA GLY A 124 3.61 5.65 8.18
C GLY A 124 2.26 6.08 7.61
N PHE A 125 1.92 7.34 7.85
CA PHE A 125 0.65 7.94 7.40
C PHE A 125 0.50 8.00 5.89
N TYR A 126 1.61 8.21 5.19
CA TYR A 126 1.65 8.29 3.74
C TYR A 126 1.08 7.02 3.09
N PHE A 127 1.58 5.84 3.50
CA PHE A 127 1.13 4.57 2.94
C PHE A 127 -0.30 4.21 3.39
N GLY A 128 -0.69 4.53 4.62
CA GLY A 128 -2.06 4.34 5.08
C GLY A 128 -3.07 5.09 4.22
N ARG A 129 -2.79 6.34 3.84
CA ARG A 129 -3.64 7.13 2.96
C ARG A 129 -3.66 6.59 1.53
N LEU A 130 -2.49 6.23 1.00
CA LEU A 130 -2.35 5.60 -0.32
C LEU A 130 -3.19 4.33 -0.42
N LEU A 131 -3.09 3.44 0.57
CA LEU A 131 -3.82 2.18 0.63
C LEU A 131 -5.33 2.39 0.73
N GLN A 132 -5.77 3.31 1.58
CA GLN A 132 -7.19 3.64 1.73
C GLN A 132 -7.79 4.12 0.41
N GLN A 133 -7.11 5.02 -0.27
CA GLN A 133 -7.59 5.57 -1.54
C GLN A 133 -7.50 4.55 -2.68
N ALA A 134 -6.44 3.71 -2.68
CA ALA A 134 -6.32 2.60 -3.62
C ALA A 134 -7.50 1.62 -3.50
N SER A 135 -7.88 1.24 -2.27
CA SER A 135 -9.02 0.36 -2.02
C SER A 135 -10.32 0.97 -2.58
N ARG A 136 -10.60 2.23 -2.23
CA ARG A 136 -11.79 2.93 -2.72
C ARG A 136 -11.85 2.99 -4.24
N GLN A 137 -10.74 3.39 -4.88
CA GLN A 137 -10.71 3.50 -6.35
C GLN A 137 -10.87 2.15 -7.02
N THR A 138 -10.27 1.09 -6.49
CA THR A 138 -10.43 -0.26 -7.01
C THR A 138 -11.88 -0.74 -6.90
N GLU A 139 -12.54 -0.45 -5.77
CA GLU A 139 -13.95 -0.79 -5.54
C GLU A 139 -14.91 -0.06 -6.50
N THR A 140 -14.64 1.20 -6.86
CA THR A 140 -15.48 1.93 -7.86
C THR A 140 -15.50 1.24 -9.22
N HIS A 141 -14.46 0.48 -9.54
CA HIS A 141 -14.37 -0.34 -10.76
C HIS A 141 -14.86 -1.78 -10.56
N GLY A 142 -15.44 -2.10 -9.39
CA GLY A 142 -15.94 -3.43 -9.06
C GLY A 142 -14.82 -4.48 -8.97
N LYS A 143 -13.57 -4.07 -8.68
CA LYS A 143 -12.40 -4.93 -8.56
C LYS A 143 -11.95 -5.08 -7.12
N GLN A 144 -11.17 -6.11 -6.84
CA GLN A 144 -10.52 -6.32 -5.55
C GLN A 144 -9.09 -5.75 -5.57
N LEU A 145 -8.66 -5.18 -4.46
CA LEU A 145 -7.27 -4.77 -4.26
C LEU A 145 -6.51 -5.88 -3.55
N ILE A 146 -5.36 -6.29 -4.11
CA ILE A 146 -4.40 -7.20 -3.48
C ILE A 146 -3.13 -6.39 -3.20
N VAL A 147 -2.77 -6.25 -1.94
CA VAL A 147 -1.60 -5.45 -1.53
C VAL A 147 -0.48 -6.34 -1.04
N THR A 148 0.74 -5.97 -1.37
CA THR A 148 1.96 -6.67 -0.96
C THR A 148 3.00 -5.67 -0.49
N ASP A 149 3.68 -5.98 0.62
CA ASP A 149 4.83 -5.23 1.13
C ASP A 149 6.09 -5.62 0.36
N GLY A 150 6.82 -4.63 -0.13
CA GLY A 150 8.12 -4.79 -0.78
C GLY A 150 9.31 -4.68 0.18
N HIS A 151 9.04 -4.41 1.48
CA HIS A 151 10.04 -4.35 2.56
C HIS A 151 11.22 -3.40 2.27
N ASP A 152 10.98 -2.31 1.53
CA ASP A 152 12.00 -1.36 1.07
C ASP A 152 13.21 -2.06 0.36
N ALA A 153 12.99 -3.23 -0.27
CA ALA A 153 14.01 -4.04 -0.90
C ALA A 153 13.65 -4.36 -2.36
N PRO A 154 14.47 -3.94 -3.34
CA PRO A 154 14.19 -4.15 -4.77
C PRO A 154 13.90 -5.60 -5.15
N GLU A 155 14.61 -6.56 -4.53
CA GLU A 155 14.43 -7.98 -4.78
C GLU A 155 13.07 -8.49 -4.28
N GLN A 156 12.60 -7.97 -3.14
CA GLN A 156 11.28 -8.30 -2.58
C GLN A 156 10.17 -7.66 -3.41
N GLU A 157 10.37 -6.42 -3.87
CA GLU A 157 9.45 -5.74 -4.79
C GLU A 157 9.32 -6.50 -6.12
N GLU A 158 10.45 -7.01 -6.70
CA GLU A 158 10.45 -7.83 -7.92
C GLU A 158 9.66 -9.14 -7.70
N GLN A 159 9.90 -9.84 -6.58
CA GLN A 159 9.16 -11.05 -6.21
C GLN A 159 7.67 -10.79 -5.99
N ALA A 160 7.32 -9.67 -5.36
CA ALA A 160 5.94 -9.26 -5.14
C ALA A 160 5.21 -9.02 -6.47
N VAL A 161 5.84 -8.33 -7.43
CA VAL A 161 5.29 -8.14 -8.78
C VAL A 161 5.07 -9.48 -9.46
N GLN A 162 6.05 -10.40 -9.41
CA GLN A 162 5.92 -11.72 -10.01
C GLN A 162 4.79 -12.54 -9.37
N MET A 163 4.69 -12.54 -8.04
CA MET A 163 3.62 -13.22 -7.32
C MET A 163 2.23 -12.70 -7.71
N LEU A 164 2.06 -11.38 -7.85
CA LEU A 164 0.79 -10.79 -8.28
C LEU A 164 0.45 -11.14 -9.75
N ALA A 165 1.48 -11.19 -10.60
CA ALA A 165 1.32 -11.64 -11.99
C ALA A 165 0.91 -13.12 -12.07
N ASP A 166 1.53 -14.00 -11.27
CA ASP A 166 1.18 -15.42 -11.19
C ASP A 166 -0.24 -15.64 -10.65
N ARG A 167 -0.72 -14.77 -9.76
CA ARG A 167 -2.12 -14.72 -9.29
C ARG A 167 -3.08 -14.17 -10.34
N LYS A 168 -2.58 -13.80 -11.53
CA LYS A 168 -3.39 -13.28 -12.64
C LYS A 168 -4.11 -11.99 -12.30
N CYS A 169 -3.51 -11.11 -11.48
CA CYS A 169 -4.04 -9.76 -11.32
C CYS A 169 -4.21 -9.12 -12.70
N ASP A 170 -5.29 -8.35 -12.89
CA ASP A 170 -5.60 -7.75 -14.18
C ASP A 170 -4.58 -6.65 -14.55
N ALA A 171 -4.07 -5.95 -13.56
CA ALA A 171 -2.93 -5.05 -13.65
C ALA A 171 -2.25 -4.91 -12.29
N ILE A 172 -1.05 -4.34 -12.28
CA ILE A 172 -0.26 -4.11 -11.07
C ILE A 172 0.17 -2.64 -11.03
N VAL A 173 0.04 -2.01 -9.86
CA VAL A 173 0.63 -0.72 -9.55
C VAL A 173 1.83 -0.96 -8.63
N LEU A 174 3.01 -0.47 -9.02
CA LEU A 174 4.25 -0.61 -8.27
C LEU A 174 4.70 0.73 -7.71
N TYR A 175 4.69 0.86 -6.39
CA TYR A 175 5.40 1.92 -5.69
C TYR A 175 6.80 1.39 -5.32
N THR A 176 7.84 2.06 -5.81
CA THR A 176 9.22 1.66 -5.50
C THR A 176 10.09 2.87 -5.18
N ARG A 177 10.93 2.72 -4.14
CA ARG A 177 11.92 3.73 -3.75
C ARG A 177 13.33 3.41 -4.26
N TYR A 178 13.68 2.13 -4.31
CA TYR A 178 15.07 1.69 -4.46
C TYR A 178 15.35 0.92 -5.74
N MET A 179 14.33 0.39 -6.41
CA MET A 179 14.51 -0.40 -7.62
C MET A 179 15.14 0.45 -8.75
N SER A 180 16.12 -0.09 -9.44
CA SER A 180 16.76 0.61 -10.56
C SER A 180 15.80 0.72 -11.78
N GLU A 181 15.96 1.76 -12.61
CA GLU A 181 15.18 1.87 -13.86
C GLU A 181 15.36 0.65 -14.76
N LYS A 182 16.58 0.11 -14.83
CA LYS A 182 16.88 -1.10 -15.58
C LYS A 182 16.03 -2.30 -15.10
N THR A 183 15.89 -2.46 -13.78
CA THR A 183 15.08 -3.54 -13.19
C THR A 183 13.59 -3.32 -13.47
N ILE A 184 13.11 -2.08 -13.35
CA ILE A 184 11.72 -1.73 -13.66
C ILE A 184 11.42 -2.04 -15.13
N MET A 185 12.28 -1.64 -16.06
CA MET A 185 12.13 -1.93 -17.48
C MET A 185 12.15 -3.44 -17.77
N LYS A 186 13.03 -4.19 -17.08
CA LYS A 186 13.03 -5.65 -17.17
C LYS A 186 11.67 -6.23 -16.75
N LEU A 187 11.10 -5.76 -15.63
CA LEU A 187 9.76 -6.19 -15.17
C LEU A 187 8.67 -5.84 -16.17
N ILE A 188 8.60 -4.60 -16.66
CA ILE A 188 7.62 -4.16 -17.66
C ILE A 188 7.65 -5.06 -18.90
N ASN A 189 8.84 -5.51 -19.33
CA ASN A 189 9.01 -6.33 -20.53
C ASN A 189 8.84 -7.84 -20.28
N SER A 190 9.00 -8.32 -19.04
CA SER A 190 8.97 -9.75 -18.72
C SER A 190 7.62 -10.23 -18.21
N VAL A 191 6.85 -9.40 -17.52
CA VAL A 191 5.51 -9.76 -17.03
C VAL A 191 4.44 -9.44 -18.07
N GLN A 192 3.51 -10.38 -18.27
CA GLN A 192 2.37 -10.16 -19.18
C GLN A 192 1.32 -9.21 -18.57
N THR A 193 1.25 -9.17 -17.24
CA THR A 193 0.33 -8.29 -16.52
C THR A 193 0.77 -6.83 -16.68
N PRO A 194 -0.11 -5.92 -17.10
CA PRO A 194 0.22 -4.50 -17.20
C PRO A 194 0.74 -3.93 -15.89
N LEU A 195 1.84 -3.17 -15.97
CA LEU A 195 2.51 -2.57 -14.82
C LEU A 195 2.49 -1.05 -14.94
N VAL A 196 2.03 -0.35 -13.91
CA VAL A 196 2.07 1.11 -13.74
C VAL A 196 2.97 1.44 -12.56
N ILE A 197 3.86 2.41 -12.74
CA ILE A 197 4.81 2.87 -11.74
C ILE A 197 4.28 4.13 -11.08
N ILE A 198 4.25 4.18 -9.75
CA ILE A 198 3.89 5.38 -9.01
C ILE A 198 5.09 5.93 -8.22
N ASN A 199 5.13 7.24 -8.00
CA ASN A 199 6.13 7.99 -7.22
C ASN A 199 7.44 8.30 -7.95
N ARG A 200 7.67 7.78 -9.13
CA ARG A 200 8.89 8.10 -9.92
C ARG A 200 8.65 8.02 -11.41
N GLU A 201 9.45 8.75 -12.14
CA GLU A 201 9.55 8.65 -13.58
C GLU A 201 10.49 7.52 -13.99
N VAL A 202 10.15 6.85 -15.10
CA VAL A 202 11.01 5.93 -15.86
C VAL A 202 10.97 6.40 -17.30
N SER A 203 12.05 6.98 -17.77
CA SER A 203 12.09 7.72 -19.05
C SER A 203 11.63 6.90 -20.26
N GLN A 204 11.91 5.59 -20.27
CA GLN A 204 11.54 4.66 -21.36
C GLN A 204 10.10 4.12 -21.25
N ALA A 205 9.35 4.48 -20.20
CA ALA A 205 7.99 4.05 -19.94
C ALA A 205 7.16 5.19 -19.33
N ALA A 206 7.32 6.41 -19.84
CA ALA A 206 6.66 7.61 -19.32
C ALA A 206 5.13 7.49 -19.32
N ASP A 207 4.57 6.76 -20.29
CA ASP A 207 3.15 6.44 -20.40
C ASP A 207 2.62 5.51 -19.29
N ARG A 208 3.50 4.94 -18.50
CA ARG A 208 3.18 4.02 -17.38
C ARG A 208 3.59 4.59 -16.03
N CYS A 209 3.95 5.88 -15.96
CA CYS A 209 4.43 6.53 -14.75
C CYS A 209 3.47 7.59 -14.25
N VAL A 210 3.22 7.56 -12.94
CA VAL A 210 2.50 8.61 -12.22
C VAL A 210 3.41 9.11 -11.11
N PHE A 211 3.87 10.35 -11.20
CA PHE A 211 4.89 10.86 -10.29
C PHE A 211 4.67 12.34 -9.95
N PHE A 212 5.48 12.84 -9.02
CA PHE A 212 5.38 14.15 -8.41
C PHE A 212 6.69 14.93 -8.58
N GLU A 213 6.59 16.24 -8.79
CA GLU A 213 7.72 17.16 -8.91
C GLU A 213 8.39 17.43 -7.56
N GLN A 214 9.13 16.44 -7.07
CA GLN A 214 9.78 16.47 -5.75
C GLN A 214 10.73 17.64 -5.58
N GLN A 215 11.53 17.94 -6.63
CA GLN A 215 12.56 18.98 -6.59
C GLN A 215 11.94 20.38 -6.55
N ASP A 216 10.97 20.65 -7.40
CA ASP A 216 10.29 21.95 -7.46
C ASP A 216 9.53 22.23 -6.14
N ALA A 217 8.86 21.22 -5.60
CA ALA A 217 8.14 21.34 -4.35
C ALA A 217 9.07 21.64 -3.15
N ALA A 218 10.20 20.94 -3.05
CA ALA A 218 11.22 21.23 -2.03
C ALA A 218 11.85 22.60 -2.23
N PHE A 219 12.14 22.98 -3.49
CA PHE A 219 12.62 24.31 -3.82
C PHE A 219 11.64 25.39 -3.31
N LYS A 220 10.34 25.27 -3.60
CA LYS A 220 9.31 26.23 -3.15
C LYS A 220 9.25 26.35 -1.63
N ALA A 221 9.35 25.24 -0.91
CA ALA A 221 9.34 25.26 0.57
C ALA A 221 10.51 26.03 1.15
N VAL A 222 11.72 25.79 0.64
CA VAL A 222 12.93 26.47 1.11
C VAL A 222 12.98 27.92 0.60
N ASP A 223 12.55 28.20 -0.63
CA ASP A 223 12.40 29.56 -1.17
C ASP A 223 11.45 30.40 -0.31
N TYR A 224 10.36 29.80 0.17
CA TYR A 224 9.46 30.43 1.13
C TYR A 224 10.18 30.76 2.46
N LEU A 225 10.89 29.83 3.08
CA LEU A 225 11.67 30.10 4.30
C LEU A 225 12.66 31.23 4.10
N ILE A 226 13.35 31.29 2.96
CA ILE A 226 14.26 32.35 2.59
C ILE A 226 13.51 33.68 2.42
N SER A 227 12.31 33.66 1.82
CA SER A 227 11.47 34.87 1.68
C SER A 227 11.02 35.43 3.03
N GLN A 228 10.84 34.56 4.03
CA GLN A 228 10.58 34.95 5.41
C GLN A 228 11.83 35.50 6.16
N GLY A 229 12.97 35.61 5.49
CA GLY A 229 14.19 36.19 6.08
C GLY A 229 15.08 35.16 6.77
N HIS A 230 14.89 33.87 6.58
CA HIS A 230 15.85 32.87 7.06
C HIS A 230 17.01 32.70 6.10
N ARG A 231 18.23 32.60 6.61
CA ARG A 231 19.46 32.34 5.85
C ARG A 231 20.19 31.10 6.35
N GLU A 232 20.04 30.82 7.61
CA GLU A 232 20.60 29.65 8.29
C GLU A 232 19.50 28.60 8.39
N ILE A 233 19.36 27.83 7.31
CA ILE A 233 18.30 26.83 7.16
C ILE A 233 18.95 25.45 7.24
N ALA A 234 18.58 24.64 8.24
CA ALA A 234 18.96 23.23 8.29
C ALA A 234 18.02 22.37 7.45
N CYS A 235 18.52 21.23 6.95
CA CYS A 235 17.77 20.27 6.16
C CYS A 235 17.93 18.87 6.73
N MET A 236 16.83 18.23 7.05
CA MET A 236 16.81 16.78 7.32
C MET A 236 16.23 16.07 6.10
N THR A 237 17.07 15.33 5.38
CA THR A 237 16.70 14.67 4.14
C THR A 237 16.29 13.22 4.37
N VAL A 238 15.38 12.72 3.54
CA VAL A 238 15.12 11.28 3.40
C VAL A 238 16.29 10.59 2.69
N PRO A 239 16.34 9.24 2.58
CA PRO A 239 17.50 8.54 2.03
C PRO A 239 17.92 9.07 0.63
N ILE A 240 19.12 9.62 0.53
CA ILE A 240 19.62 10.29 -0.68
C ILE A 240 19.99 9.34 -1.83
N HIS A 241 20.07 8.06 -1.59
CA HIS A 241 20.23 7.04 -2.64
C HIS A 241 18.91 6.77 -3.38
N THR A 242 17.78 7.30 -2.87
CA THR A 242 16.50 7.27 -3.56
C THR A 242 16.33 8.46 -4.50
N PRO A 243 15.57 8.32 -5.61
CA PRO A 243 15.22 9.44 -6.48
C PRO A 243 14.55 10.59 -5.72
N THR A 244 13.61 10.29 -4.82
CA THR A 244 12.90 11.28 -3.98
C THR A 244 13.88 12.06 -3.09
N GLY A 245 14.79 11.35 -2.38
CA GLY A 245 15.77 12.00 -1.50
C GLY A 245 16.73 12.91 -2.26
N LYS A 246 17.24 12.46 -3.42
CA LYS A 246 18.06 13.28 -4.30
C LYS A 246 17.32 14.54 -4.76
N ALA A 247 16.08 14.37 -5.21
CA ALA A 247 15.30 15.48 -5.77
C ALA A 247 14.97 16.53 -4.69
N ARG A 248 14.53 16.12 -3.49
CA ARG A 248 14.22 17.05 -2.38
C ARG A 248 15.46 17.80 -1.91
N LEU A 249 16.61 17.10 -1.75
CA LEU A 249 17.88 17.73 -1.39
C LEU A 249 18.36 18.71 -2.48
N MET A 250 18.17 18.35 -3.75
CA MET A 250 18.51 19.25 -4.87
C MET A 250 17.63 20.51 -4.87
N GLY A 251 16.34 20.37 -4.55
CA GLY A 251 15.43 21.51 -4.38
C GLY A 251 15.91 22.47 -3.28
N TYR A 252 16.31 21.92 -2.12
CA TYR A 252 16.90 22.70 -1.04
C TYR A 252 18.17 23.45 -1.50
N ARG A 253 19.12 22.77 -2.15
CA ARG A 253 20.37 23.36 -2.64
C ARG A 253 20.12 24.47 -3.67
N LYS A 254 19.22 24.23 -4.63
CA LYS A 254 18.85 25.22 -5.65
C LYS A 254 18.21 26.49 -5.06
N ALA A 255 17.40 26.35 -4.00
CA ALA A 255 16.82 27.50 -3.33
C ALA A 255 17.90 28.36 -2.65
N LEU A 256 18.86 27.75 -1.96
CA LEU A 256 19.99 28.47 -1.38
C LEU A 256 20.82 29.17 -2.47
N GLU A 257 21.15 28.46 -3.54
CA GLU A 257 21.93 28.97 -4.68
C GLU A 257 21.25 30.18 -5.32
N LYS A 258 19.94 30.11 -5.63
CA LYS A 258 19.13 31.22 -6.19
C LYS A 258 19.27 32.50 -5.37
N HIS A 259 19.40 32.39 -4.07
CA HIS A 259 19.50 33.53 -3.15
C HIS A 259 20.92 33.85 -2.72
N GLY A 260 21.96 33.28 -3.34
CA GLY A 260 23.35 33.49 -3.04
C GLY A 260 23.73 33.07 -1.60
N ILE A 261 22.99 32.17 -0.98
CA ILE A 261 23.28 31.66 0.36
C ILE A 261 24.28 30.51 0.24
N ARG A 262 25.43 30.68 0.90
CA ARG A 262 26.47 29.64 0.91
C ARG A 262 25.95 28.38 1.61
N LEU A 263 26.09 27.24 0.94
CA LEU A 263 25.77 25.93 1.49
C LEU A 263 26.74 25.60 2.64
N ASP A 264 26.17 25.20 3.78
CA ASP A 264 26.92 24.65 4.92
C ASP A 264 26.49 23.19 5.11
N GLU A 265 27.36 22.25 4.72
CA GLU A 265 27.05 20.80 4.78
C GLU A 265 26.76 20.30 6.20
N ARG A 266 27.21 21.00 7.26
CA ARG A 266 26.89 20.66 8.65
C ARG A 266 25.39 20.79 8.95
N ARG A 267 24.66 21.63 8.18
CA ARG A 267 23.22 21.84 8.31
C ARG A 267 22.41 20.74 7.62
N ILE A 268 23.05 19.84 6.87
CA ILE A 268 22.38 18.73 6.21
C ILE A 268 22.52 17.46 7.07
N LYS A 269 21.39 16.88 7.45
CA LYS A 269 21.35 15.60 8.17
C LYS A 269 20.63 14.56 7.34
N TYR A 270 21.16 13.36 7.31
CA TYR A 270 20.70 12.26 6.47
C TYR A 270 19.83 11.31 7.28
N GLY A 271 18.55 11.25 6.96
CA GLY A 271 17.52 10.46 7.63
C GLY A 271 17.09 9.22 6.87
N ASP A 272 16.13 8.51 7.46
CA ASP A 272 15.48 7.32 6.92
C ASP A 272 13.98 7.52 6.62
N ALA A 273 13.51 8.74 6.76
CA ALA A 273 12.11 9.17 6.69
C ALA A 273 11.28 8.87 7.96
N GLY A 274 11.87 8.28 9.00
CA GLY A 274 11.17 7.92 10.24
C GLY A 274 11.16 9.04 11.28
N MET A 275 10.13 9.03 12.13
CA MET A 275 9.95 10.00 13.22
C MET A 275 11.10 9.93 14.26
N THR A 276 11.50 8.72 14.64
CA THR A 276 12.61 8.50 15.60
C THR A 276 13.91 9.08 15.06
N ARG A 277 14.20 8.83 13.78
CA ARG A 277 15.43 9.37 13.18
C ARG A 277 15.37 10.89 13.05
N GLY A 278 14.22 11.47 12.74
CA GLY A 278 14.02 12.92 12.76
C GLY A 278 14.31 13.55 14.11
N TYR A 279 13.88 12.91 15.19
CA TYR A 279 14.20 13.32 16.56
C TYR A 279 15.71 13.27 16.85
N GLU A 280 16.38 12.17 16.49
CA GLU A 280 17.82 11.99 16.71
C GLU A 280 18.64 13.03 15.93
N LEU A 281 18.34 13.23 14.65
CA LEU A 281 19.04 14.17 13.77
C LEU A 281 18.91 15.62 14.26
N CYS A 282 17.74 16.00 14.75
CA CYS A 282 17.55 17.31 15.32
C CYS A 282 18.37 17.49 16.61
N ARG A 283 18.45 16.47 17.47
CA ARG A 283 19.32 16.48 18.63
C ARG A 283 20.80 16.57 18.27
N GLU A 284 21.22 15.90 17.20
CA GLU A 284 22.59 16.01 16.66
C GLU A 284 22.90 17.46 16.25
N LEU A 285 22.00 18.12 15.48
CA LEU A 285 22.16 19.53 15.09
C LEU A 285 22.34 20.45 16.32
N ILE A 286 21.53 20.26 17.33
CA ILE A 286 21.57 21.05 18.59
C ILE A 286 22.87 20.77 19.36
N ALA A 287 23.26 19.52 19.53
CA ALA A 287 24.43 19.10 20.26
C ALA A 287 25.75 19.57 19.60
N GLU A 288 25.80 19.55 18.27
CA GLU A 288 26.91 20.05 17.46
C GLU A 288 26.96 21.59 17.43
N LYS A 289 25.99 22.28 18.03
CA LYS A 289 25.85 23.73 18.00
C LYS A 289 25.89 24.33 16.59
N VAL A 290 25.33 23.60 15.62
CA VAL A 290 25.17 24.10 14.27
C VAL A 290 24.16 25.25 14.27
N PRO A 291 24.52 26.46 13.83
CA PRO A 291 23.56 27.57 13.86
C PRO A 291 22.50 27.41 12.76
N PHE A 292 21.22 27.45 13.16
CA PHE A 292 20.09 27.49 12.24
C PHE A 292 18.90 28.23 12.86
N THR A 293 18.11 28.91 12.05
CA THR A 293 16.91 29.64 12.44
C THR A 293 15.65 29.04 11.83
N ALA A 294 15.82 28.14 10.85
CA ALA A 294 14.76 27.35 10.28
C ALA A 294 15.24 25.92 9.98
N LEU A 295 14.32 24.97 10.04
CA LEU A 295 14.55 23.57 9.74
C LEU A 295 13.55 23.10 8.67
N PHE A 296 14.05 22.67 7.52
CA PHE A 296 13.30 22.00 6.48
C PHE A 296 13.44 20.48 6.67
N ALA A 297 12.37 19.82 7.06
CA ALA A 297 12.30 18.36 7.13
C ALA A 297 11.68 17.83 5.83
N CYS A 298 12.38 16.90 5.18
CA CYS A 298 11.95 16.35 3.89
C CYS A 298 10.77 15.38 3.98
N ASN A 299 10.15 15.20 5.15
CA ASN A 299 8.81 14.68 5.35
C ASN A 299 8.26 15.10 6.72
N ASP A 300 6.96 14.94 6.94
CA ASP A 300 6.29 15.37 8.16
C ASP A 300 6.60 14.45 9.36
N ASP A 301 6.89 13.17 9.15
CA ASP A 301 7.26 12.26 10.23
C ASP A 301 8.59 12.69 10.86
N MET A 302 9.61 13.05 10.06
CA MET A 302 10.85 13.63 10.60
C MET A 302 10.62 15.00 11.22
N ALA A 303 9.70 15.83 10.67
CA ALA A 303 9.35 17.12 11.27
C ALA A 303 8.73 16.95 12.66
N LEU A 304 7.87 15.94 12.84
CA LEU A 304 7.27 15.61 14.13
C LEU A 304 8.34 15.18 15.15
N GLY A 305 9.29 14.35 14.72
CA GLY A 305 10.45 13.97 15.54
C GLY A 305 11.29 15.18 15.94
N ALA A 306 11.58 16.06 14.98
CA ALA A 306 12.33 17.31 15.22
C ALA A 306 11.61 18.25 16.19
N SER A 307 10.30 18.42 16.04
CA SER A 307 9.48 19.23 16.95
C SER A 307 9.64 18.76 18.40
N LYS A 308 9.61 17.45 18.63
CA LYS A 308 9.85 16.86 19.95
C LYS A 308 11.25 17.18 20.49
N ALA A 309 12.28 17.09 19.63
CA ALA A 309 13.67 17.37 20.04
C ALA A 309 13.86 18.86 20.37
N LEU A 310 13.32 19.77 19.56
CA LEU A 310 13.37 21.22 19.82
C LEU A 310 12.68 21.57 21.14
N HIS A 311 11.48 21.03 21.37
CA HIS A 311 10.74 21.26 22.61
C HIS A 311 11.52 20.79 23.84
N GLN A 312 12.16 19.61 23.79
CA GLN A 312 12.98 19.09 24.90
C GLN A 312 14.25 19.90 25.16
N ALA A 313 14.76 20.58 24.11
CA ALA A 313 15.89 21.50 24.22
C ALA A 313 15.49 22.89 24.70
N GLY A 314 14.20 23.14 24.97
CA GLY A 314 13.68 24.43 25.39
C GLY A 314 13.57 25.46 24.25
N LEU A 315 13.71 25.00 22.98
CA LEU A 315 13.58 25.85 21.78
C LEU A 315 12.11 25.90 21.33
N LYS A 316 11.61 27.11 21.15
CA LYS A 316 10.21 27.36 20.77
C LYS A 316 10.06 27.38 19.25
N ILE A 317 9.01 26.72 18.78
CA ILE A 317 8.54 26.78 17.40
C ILE A 317 7.32 27.71 17.39
N PRO A 318 7.27 28.74 16.52
CA PRO A 318 8.27 29.13 15.53
C PRO A 318 9.29 30.18 16.01
N GLN A 319 9.21 30.63 17.29
CA GLN A 319 9.92 31.84 17.76
C GLN A 319 11.45 31.73 17.70
N ASP A 320 12.00 30.57 18.09
CA ASP A 320 13.44 30.31 18.03
C ASP A 320 13.82 29.61 16.73
N ILE A 321 13.01 28.64 16.30
CA ILE A 321 13.24 27.84 15.09
C ILE A 321 11.91 27.71 14.30
N SER A 322 11.89 28.19 13.06
CA SER A 322 10.85 27.88 12.11
C SER A 322 10.97 26.44 11.63
N LEU A 323 9.86 25.69 11.59
CA LEU A 323 9.84 24.30 11.15
C LEU A 323 8.92 24.15 9.93
N PHE A 324 9.44 23.52 8.85
CA PHE A 324 8.69 23.24 7.64
C PHE A 324 8.81 21.78 7.26
N GLY A 325 7.69 21.11 7.00
CA GLY A 325 7.59 19.71 6.65
C GLY A 325 7.36 19.46 5.15
N PHE A 326 7.02 18.20 4.83
CA PHE A 326 6.68 17.75 3.49
C PHE A 326 5.74 16.56 3.59
N ASP A 327 4.74 16.45 2.70
CA ASP A 327 3.67 15.46 2.52
C ASP A 327 2.28 15.97 2.95
N ASP A 328 2.20 16.97 3.85
CA ASP A 328 0.97 17.48 4.50
C ASP A 328 0.17 16.33 5.14
N ALA A 329 0.86 15.55 5.97
CA ALA A 329 0.27 14.45 6.71
C ALA A 329 -0.91 14.92 7.57
N PRO A 330 -1.93 14.09 7.80
CA PRO A 330 -3.10 14.45 8.62
C PRO A 330 -2.75 14.95 10.02
N SER A 331 -1.61 14.54 10.56
CA SER A 331 -1.07 14.99 11.86
C SER A 331 -0.55 16.42 11.85
N ALA A 332 -0.12 16.95 10.70
CA ALA A 332 0.51 18.27 10.58
C ALA A 332 -0.34 19.40 11.18
N LYS A 333 -1.64 19.40 10.97
CA LYS A 333 -2.58 20.40 11.47
C LYS A 333 -2.90 20.25 12.98
N TRP A 334 -2.53 19.13 13.60
CA TRP A 334 -2.79 18.83 15.01
C TRP A 334 -1.55 19.00 15.89
N LEU A 335 -0.42 19.35 15.28
CA LEU A 335 0.76 19.76 16.06
C LEU A 335 0.53 21.13 16.73
N GLU A 336 1.27 21.39 17.77
CA GLU A 336 1.28 22.68 18.46
C GLU A 336 2.70 23.23 18.49
N PRO A 337 3.00 24.27 17.67
CA PRO A 337 2.13 24.90 16.67
C PRO A 337 1.86 23.99 15.45
N ALA A 338 0.77 24.28 14.72
CA ALA A 338 0.40 23.53 13.51
C ALA A 338 1.50 23.65 12.43
N LEU A 339 1.90 22.50 11.85
CA LEU A 339 3.05 22.39 10.96
C LEU A 339 2.72 22.92 9.54
N SER A 340 3.52 23.89 9.07
CA SER A 340 3.59 24.27 7.65
C SER A 340 4.26 23.15 6.87
N SER A 341 3.69 22.75 5.74
CA SER A 341 4.16 21.60 4.97
C SER A 341 3.93 21.78 3.46
N VAL A 342 4.50 20.91 2.66
CA VAL A 342 4.15 20.77 1.24
C VAL A 342 3.04 19.74 1.10
N TYR A 343 1.89 20.14 0.56
CA TYR A 343 0.84 19.19 0.19
C TYR A 343 1.26 18.36 -1.03
N LEU A 344 1.26 17.04 -0.86
CA LEU A 344 1.49 16.07 -1.91
C LEU A 344 0.17 15.38 -2.24
N PRO A 345 -0.36 15.48 -3.49
CA PRO A 345 -1.69 15.00 -3.86
C PRO A 345 -1.72 13.48 -4.07
N ILE A 346 -1.34 12.71 -3.05
CA ILE A 346 -1.23 11.25 -3.12
C ILE A 346 -2.54 10.58 -3.54
N ASP A 347 -3.69 11.13 -3.10
CA ASP A 347 -5.00 10.61 -3.44
C ASP A 347 -5.22 10.65 -4.96
N ASN A 348 -4.91 11.79 -5.59
CA ASN A 348 -5.06 11.95 -7.04
C ASN A 348 -4.05 11.08 -7.80
N MET A 349 -2.84 10.96 -7.28
CA MET A 349 -1.79 10.12 -7.89
C MET A 349 -2.20 8.65 -7.92
N ILE A 350 -2.69 8.10 -6.80
CA ILE A 350 -3.07 6.68 -6.76
C ILE A 350 -4.35 6.41 -7.55
N VAL A 351 -5.32 7.31 -7.55
CA VAL A 351 -6.52 7.24 -8.41
C VAL A 351 -6.09 7.15 -9.87
N THR A 352 -5.25 8.08 -10.30
CA THR A 352 -4.73 8.13 -11.68
C THR A 352 -3.96 6.86 -12.05
N ALA A 353 -3.11 6.35 -11.14
CA ALA A 353 -2.34 5.13 -11.38
C ALA A 353 -3.24 3.89 -11.54
N ILE A 354 -4.28 3.77 -10.72
CA ILE A 354 -5.24 2.66 -10.81
C ILE A 354 -6.07 2.76 -12.09
N ASP A 355 -6.55 3.96 -12.45
CA ASP A 355 -7.32 4.16 -13.68
C ASP A 355 -6.47 3.82 -14.92
N GLN A 356 -5.22 4.24 -14.93
CA GLN A 356 -4.27 3.91 -15.99
C GLN A 356 -3.99 2.40 -16.06
N ALA A 357 -3.81 1.74 -14.91
CA ALA A 357 -3.63 0.30 -14.82
C ALA A 357 -4.86 -0.46 -15.37
N ILE A 358 -6.06 -0.01 -15.04
CA ILE A 358 -7.31 -0.60 -15.54
C ILE A 358 -7.48 -0.38 -17.06
N ARG A 359 -7.10 0.78 -17.60
CA ARG A 359 -7.12 1.04 -19.04
C ARG A 359 -6.17 0.10 -19.79
N LEU A 360 -4.93 -0.06 -19.27
CA LEU A 360 -3.96 -1.01 -19.80
C LEU A 360 -4.47 -2.46 -19.77
N ALA A 361 -5.12 -2.87 -18.67
CA ALA A 361 -5.73 -4.20 -18.55
C ALA A 361 -6.84 -4.45 -19.59
N LYS A 362 -7.48 -3.38 -20.06
CA LYS A 362 -8.50 -3.42 -21.14
C LYS A 362 -7.91 -3.24 -22.53
N ASN A 363 -6.58 -3.24 -22.69
CA ASN A 363 -5.87 -2.93 -23.93
C ASN A 363 -6.25 -1.56 -24.51
N GLN A 364 -6.60 -0.59 -23.68
CA GLN A 364 -6.90 0.78 -24.08
C GLN A 364 -5.59 1.60 -24.12
N PRO A 365 -5.47 2.56 -25.04
CA PRO A 365 -4.30 3.42 -25.10
C PRO A 365 -4.20 4.27 -23.83
N VAL A 366 -2.98 4.45 -23.35
CA VAL A 366 -2.61 5.36 -22.26
C VAL A 366 -1.58 6.36 -22.77
N GLU A 367 -1.61 7.55 -22.24
CA GLU A 367 -0.68 8.62 -22.55
C GLU A 367 0.16 8.96 -21.32
N ALA A 368 1.34 9.54 -21.55
CA ALA A 368 2.16 10.07 -20.47
C ALA A 368 1.39 11.17 -19.72
N ILE A 369 1.39 11.09 -18.42
CA ILE A 369 0.70 12.03 -17.54
C ILE A 369 1.71 13.07 -17.08
N PRO A 370 1.39 14.38 -17.17
CA PRO A 370 2.25 15.41 -16.59
C PRO A 370 2.47 15.13 -15.09
N PRO A 371 3.67 15.43 -14.57
CA PRO A 371 3.95 15.23 -13.16
C PRO A 371 2.99 16.04 -12.28
N PHE A 372 2.57 15.47 -11.18
CA PHE A 372 1.82 16.17 -10.15
C PHE A 372 2.70 17.21 -9.47
N THR A 373 2.12 18.36 -9.12
CA THR A 373 2.81 19.45 -8.44
C THR A 373 2.30 19.63 -7.02
N GLY A 374 3.18 20.11 -6.13
CA GLY A 374 2.81 20.41 -4.74
C GLY A 374 2.44 21.87 -4.53
N THR A 375 1.66 22.10 -3.48
CA THR A 375 1.34 23.43 -2.97
C THR A 375 1.84 23.59 -1.54
N LEU A 376 2.24 24.79 -1.16
CA LEU A 376 2.62 25.08 0.22
C LEU A 376 1.35 25.23 1.06
N VAL A 377 1.29 24.53 2.17
CA VAL A 377 0.25 24.67 3.19
C VAL A 377 0.88 25.38 4.37
N LEU A 378 0.63 26.68 4.46
CA LEU A 378 1.20 27.53 5.49
C LEU A 378 0.35 27.48 6.75
N ARG A 379 1.00 27.28 7.90
CA ARG A 379 0.40 27.23 9.24
C ARG A 379 1.27 27.99 10.24
N ASP A 380 1.23 27.63 11.49
CA ASP A 380 1.78 28.41 12.59
C ASP A 380 3.26 28.10 12.92
N SER A 381 3.86 27.10 12.28
CA SER A 381 5.23 26.63 12.58
C SER A 381 6.35 27.45 11.94
N VAL A 382 6.00 28.51 11.19
CA VAL A 382 6.97 29.41 10.54
C VAL A 382 6.68 30.86 10.90
N THR A 383 7.74 31.60 11.25
CA THR A 383 7.70 33.04 11.51
C THR A 383 8.78 33.77 10.68
N THR A 384 8.86 35.08 10.82
CA THR A 384 9.91 35.88 10.18
C THR A 384 11.27 35.61 10.82
N GLY A 385 12.28 35.42 9.99
CA GLY A 385 13.66 35.20 10.40
C GLY A 385 14.45 36.49 10.60
N PRO A 386 15.70 36.38 11.09
CA PRO A 386 16.53 37.54 11.48
C PRO A 386 16.81 38.55 10.34
N TYR A 387 16.69 38.12 9.08
CA TYR A 387 17.03 38.95 7.93
C TYR A 387 15.79 39.50 7.19
N PHE A 388 14.60 39.39 7.77
CA PHE A 388 13.36 39.80 7.12
C PHE A 388 13.33 41.30 6.79
N ASN A 389 13.74 42.17 7.71
CA ASN A 389 13.70 43.63 7.57
C ASN A 389 14.83 44.21 6.71
N GLN A 390 15.87 43.45 6.37
CA GLN A 390 16.98 43.96 5.55
C GLN A 390 16.62 44.16 4.08
N LYS A 391 15.56 43.53 3.57
CA LYS A 391 15.06 43.72 2.19
C LYS A 391 14.33 45.07 2.01
N SER A 392 13.74 45.66 3.03
CA SER A 392 13.00 46.91 2.93
C SER A 392 13.91 48.15 2.86
N SER A 393 15.15 48.06 3.36
CA SER A 393 16.10 49.17 3.33
C SER A 393 16.89 49.32 2.02
N SER A 394 17.00 48.27 1.20
CA SER A 394 17.71 48.31 -0.09
C SER A 394 16.82 48.72 -1.27
N ALA A 395 15.50 48.71 -1.12
CA ALA A 395 14.57 49.15 -2.17
C ALA A 395 14.22 50.63 -2.11
N SER A 396 14.63 51.37 -1.07
CA SER A 396 14.37 52.78 -0.89
C SER A 396 15.56 53.69 -1.23
N SER A 397 16.65 53.11 -1.78
CA SER A 397 17.87 53.85 -2.18
C SER A 397 18.24 53.62 -3.66
N SER A 398 17.23 53.48 -4.52
CA SER A 398 17.40 53.45 -6.01
C SER A 398 16.60 54.56 -6.66
#